data_49a5e4054646684d01e5a2d49df6905a
#
_entry.id   49a5e4054646684d01e5a2d49df6905a
#
_cell.length_a   1.000
_cell.length_b   1.000
_cell.length_c   1.000
_cell.angle_alpha   90.00
_cell.angle_beta   90.00
_cell.angle_gamma   90.00
#
_symmetry.space_group_name_H-M   'P 1'
#
loop_
_entity.id
_entity.type
_entity.pdbx_description
1 polymer ?
#
loop_
_entity_poly.entity_id
_entity_poly.type
_entity_poly.pdbx_seq_one_letter_code
_entity_poly.pdbx_strand_id
1 'polypeptide(L)'
;MSNTIAGPLTTTGQHGPFTQSIDVYGLEILGLGAIGGQPMVQGEFLKKVAQTYKLLLDENAIGIDKSARTRALDGINSYNVIQRVGVESYDSYYPILDSGAYPGWDYINDNNNATDFIWHLRDIDGSYSPSGSEQATEVLEHALHTLSQYALPAAFPEELNVYSQNGTYDGITGELINAYEEAVSNGIYDPSDYAERNDGSDSYGQLLLREYLYCLIYAEWGFIKVLTKDESLSPEWSDEHLTPESIARDNPRGHRLYKENISKVISKPSLDDISSIYQDGDIGFSGYTSETNLANASDPDSVAGTESEVDTANPSKLDSVTGIGSEVSGAMNEIHIKAPKKYKNKYANKIRNFNPSADTLEIDSNNFKIDDSPTFTSGKNKKTIKKLAKKDFDFLYDEKKGGLYFNENGSDKGFGEGGIIAILKGAPELTSGNIDFI
;
A
#
# COMPACT_ATOMS: atom_id res chain seq x y z
N MET A 1 21.21 8.82 28.30
CA MET A 1 21.52 7.62 27.49
C MET A 1 21.20 7.97 26.07
N SER A 2 22.12 7.76 25.18
CA SER A 2 22.03 8.14 23.77
C SER A 2 20.82 7.43 23.13
N ASN A 3 19.84 8.20 22.67
CA ASN A 3 18.73 7.72 21.82
C ASN A 3 19.26 7.36 20.44
N THR A 4 20.11 6.38 20.33
CA THR A 4 20.53 5.82 19.05
C THR A 4 19.38 4.94 18.56
N ILE A 5 18.59 5.49 17.67
CA ILE A 5 17.27 4.99 17.28
C ILE A 5 17.35 3.86 16.26
N ALA A 6 18.38 3.84 15.47
CA ALA A 6 18.80 2.79 14.57
C ALA A 6 20.33 2.77 14.60
N GLY A 7 20.90 1.67 14.23
CA GLY A 7 22.34 1.60 13.96
C GLY A 7 22.74 2.64 12.91
N PRO A 8 24.03 2.91 12.76
CA PRO A 8 24.50 3.80 11.71
C PRO A 8 24.12 3.21 10.34
N LEU A 9 23.78 4.08 9.40
CA LEU A 9 23.72 3.70 8.00
C LEU A 9 25.10 3.18 7.57
N THR A 10 25.17 1.92 7.19
CA THR A 10 26.42 1.29 6.76
C THR A 10 26.42 1.06 5.26
N THR A 11 27.61 1.18 4.64
CA THR A 11 27.80 0.74 3.26
C THR A 11 28.24 -0.72 3.32
N THR A 12 27.46 -1.61 2.68
CA THR A 12 27.75 -3.04 2.72
C THR A 12 28.29 -3.51 1.37
N GLY A 13 29.37 -4.29 1.40
CA GLY A 13 29.83 -5.05 0.23
C GLY A 13 29.47 -6.54 0.33
N GLN A 14 28.78 -6.96 1.40
CA GLN A 14 28.52 -8.36 1.71
C GLN A 14 27.11 -8.85 1.34
N HIS A 15 26.19 -7.91 1.06
CA HIS A 15 24.77 -8.22 0.84
C HIS A 15 24.37 -8.20 -0.65
N GLY A 16 25.24 -8.64 -1.54
CA GLY A 16 24.93 -8.74 -2.97
C GLY A 16 24.52 -7.40 -3.57
N PRO A 17 23.27 -7.30 -4.10
CA PRO A 17 22.78 -6.07 -4.76
C PRO A 17 22.46 -4.93 -3.79
N PHE A 18 22.40 -5.20 -2.49
CA PHE A 18 22.13 -4.19 -1.47
C PHE A 18 23.43 -3.49 -1.09
N THR A 19 23.41 -2.16 -1.12
CA THR A 19 24.62 -1.35 -0.89
C THR A 19 24.62 -0.59 0.42
N GLN A 20 23.48 -0.56 1.11
CA GLN A 20 23.30 0.12 2.38
C GLN A 20 22.48 -0.74 3.33
N SER A 21 22.74 -0.64 4.63
CA SER A 21 21.94 -1.28 5.67
C SER A 21 21.81 -0.43 6.93
N ILE A 22 20.73 -0.65 7.67
CA ILE A 22 20.49 -0.13 9.02
C ILE A 22 19.94 -1.27 9.86
N ASP A 23 20.53 -1.54 11.03
CA ASP A 23 20.00 -2.47 12.00
C ASP A 23 18.97 -1.81 12.94
N VAL A 24 17.85 -2.48 13.19
CA VAL A 24 16.85 -2.10 14.18
C VAL A 24 16.47 -3.32 15.00
N TYR A 25 16.96 -3.41 16.21
CA TYR A 25 16.72 -4.53 17.14
C TYR A 25 17.12 -5.91 16.56
N GLY A 26 18.11 -5.96 15.68
CA GLY A 26 18.53 -7.19 15.02
C GLY A 26 17.84 -7.47 13.68
N LEU A 27 16.83 -6.68 13.31
CA LEU A 27 16.31 -6.65 11.96
C LEU A 27 17.20 -5.80 11.05
N GLU A 28 17.81 -6.39 10.04
CA GLU A 28 18.61 -5.65 9.08
C GLU A 28 17.77 -5.13 7.93
N ILE A 29 17.72 -3.81 7.75
CA ILE A 29 17.01 -3.13 6.67
C ILE A 29 17.99 -2.84 5.56
N LEU A 30 17.78 -3.45 4.38
CA LEU A 30 18.71 -3.43 3.25
C LEU A 30 18.19 -2.56 2.11
N GLY A 31 18.98 -1.58 1.69
CA GLY A 31 18.68 -0.71 0.55
C GLY A 31 19.35 -1.17 -0.72
N LEU A 32 18.56 -1.40 -1.79
CA LEU A 32 19.07 -1.74 -3.12
C LEU A 32 19.99 -0.65 -3.67
N GLY A 33 21.08 -1.08 -4.29
CA GLY A 33 21.92 -0.24 -5.12
C GLY A 33 21.25 0.15 -6.43
N ALA A 34 21.96 0.90 -7.28
CA ALA A 34 21.48 1.24 -8.62
C ALA A 34 21.51 0.00 -9.53
N ILE A 35 20.34 -0.53 -9.85
CA ILE A 35 20.16 -1.77 -10.62
C ILE A 35 19.00 -1.63 -11.58
N GLY A 36 19.13 -2.18 -12.78
CA GLY A 36 18.03 -2.26 -13.74
C GLY A 36 17.51 -0.91 -14.22
N GLY A 37 18.37 0.12 -14.21
CA GLY A 37 17.98 1.48 -14.54
C GLY A 37 17.37 2.26 -13.35
N GLN A 38 17.13 1.60 -12.23
CA GLN A 38 16.62 2.23 -11.02
C GLN A 38 17.75 2.94 -10.26
N PRO A 39 17.49 4.10 -9.64
CA PRO A 39 18.44 4.72 -8.76
C PRO A 39 18.65 3.91 -7.48
N MET A 40 19.78 4.13 -6.82
CA MET A 40 20.03 3.59 -5.49
C MET A 40 19.00 4.14 -4.50
N VAL A 41 18.55 3.30 -3.57
CA VAL A 41 17.73 3.74 -2.43
C VAL A 41 18.46 4.82 -1.64
N GLN A 42 17.78 5.92 -1.36
CA GLN A 42 18.37 7.01 -0.59
C GLN A 42 18.51 6.63 0.89
N GLY A 43 19.66 6.91 1.49
CA GLY A 43 19.91 6.59 2.90
C GLY A 43 18.95 7.25 3.87
N GLU A 44 18.41 8.44 3.53
CA GLU A 44 17.39 9.11 4.34
C GLU A 44 16.06 8.34 4.34
N PHE A 45 15.69 7.71 3.21
CA PHE A 45 14.50 6.86 3.18
C PHE A 45 14.70 5.59 4.01
N LEU A 46 15.88 4.98 3.94
CA LEU A 46 16.22 3.84 4.81
C LEU A 46 16.07 4.18 6.30
N LYS A 47 16.49 5.39 6.70
CA LYS A 47 16.31 5.88 8.07
C LYS A 47 14.84 6.05 8.45
N LYS A 48 13.97 6.48 7.52
CA LYS A 48 12.52 6.58 7.74
C LYS A 48 11.91 5.20 7.98
N VAL A 49 12.28 4.21 7.17
CA VAL A 49 11.84 2.81 7.36
C VAL A 49 12.30 2.29 8.73
N ALA A 50 13.56 2.52 9.10
CA ALA A 50 14.11 2.13 10.39
C ALA A 50 13.38 2.80 11.57
N GLN A 51 13.04 4.07 11.43
CA GLN A 51 12.28 4.81 12.44
C GLN A 51 10.85 4.26 12.58
N THR A 52 10.22 3.85 11.49
CA THR A 52 8.90 3.20 11.52
C THR A 52 8.94 1.88 12.28
N TYR A 53 9.90 1.00 12.00
CA TYR A 53 10.09 -0.22 12.78
C TYR A 53 10.31 0.05 14.26
N LYS A 54 11.03 1.11 14.58
CA LYS A 54 11.24 1.49 15.98
C LYS A 54 9.96 1.95 16.67
N LEU A 55 9.09 2.68 15.98
CA LEU A 55 7.77 3.04 16.50
C LEU A 55 6.91 1.79 16.71
N LEU A 56 6.90 0.87 15.74
CA LEU A 56 6.12 -0.38 15.83
C LEU A 56 6.59 -1.30 16.94
N LEU A 57 7.86 -1.25 17.30
CA LEU A 57 8.47 -2.10 18.32
C LEU A 57 8.90 -1.32 19.59
N ASP A 58 8.25 -0.20 19.88
CA ASP A 58 8.58 0.60 21.07
C ASP A 58 8.23 -0.15 22.37
N GLU A 59 9.28 -0.47 23.15
CA GLU A 59 9.13 -1.17 24.42
C GLU A 59 8.44 -0.35 25.52
N ASN A 60 8.35 0.96 25.35
CA ASN A 60 7.78 1.90 26.33
C ASN A 60 6.34 2.30 25.97
N ALA A 61 5.82 1.84 24.84
CA ALA A 61 4.45 2.12 24.45
C ALA A 61 3.47 1.46 25.44
N ILE A 62 2.33 2.11 25.63
CA ILE A 62 1.30 1.64 26.58
C ILE A 62 0.77 0.28 26.11
N GLY A 63 0.76 -0.68 27.04
CA GLY A 63 0.20 -2.01 26.81
C GLY A 63 1.17 -3.06 26.27
N ILE A 64 2.41 -2.68 25.94
CA ILE A 64 3.44 -3.62 25.48
C ILE A 64 3.85 -4.58 26.63
N ASP A 65 3.82 -5.88 26.32
CA ASP A 65 4.40 -6.93 27.15
C ASP A 65 5.87 -7.13 26.75
N LYS A 66 6.77 -6.71 27.63
CA LYS A 66 8.22 -6.78 27.36
C LYS A 66 8.71 -8.21 27.12
N SER A 67 8.10 -9.21 27.75
CA SER A 67 8.48 -10.61 27.55
C SER A 67 8.01 -11.12 26.18
N ALA A 68 6.78 -10.81 25.79
CA ALA A 68 6.29 -11.14 24.46
C ALA A 68 7.09 -10.43 23.36
N ARG A 69 7.37 -9.14 23.55
CA ARG A 69 8.23 -8.38 22.62
C ARG A 69 9.64 -8.99 22.52
N THR A 70 10.23 -9.43 23.63
CA THR A 70 11.54 -10.09 23.58
C THR A 70 11.46 -11.36 22.72
N ARG A 71 10.47 -12.22 22.92
CA ARG A 71 10.27 -13.41 22.07
C ARG A 71 10.09 -13.06 20.59
N ALA A 72 9.36 -11.98 20.30
CA ALA A 72 9.20 -11.49 18.93
C ALA A 72 10.54 -11.10 18.30
N LEU A 73 11.39 -10.37 19.02
CA LEU A 73 12.74 -10.00 18.56
C LEU A 73 13.65 -11.23 18.43
N ASP A 74 13.56 -12.18 19.36
CA ASP A 74 14.28 -13.45 19.25
C ASP A 74 13.86 -14.24 18.01
N GLY A 75 12.59 -14.17 17.61
CA GLY A 75 12.09 -14.72 16.36
C GLY A 75 12.74 -14.07 15.14
N ILE A 76 12.73 -12.75 15.08
CA ILE A 76 13.38 -11.99 14.00
C ILE A 76 14.87 -12.41 13.86
N ASN A 77 15.59 -12.45 14.96
CA ASN A 77 17.00 -12.81 14.98
C ASN A 77 17.23 -14.28 14.60
N SER A 78 16.45 -15.22 15.12
CA SER A 78 16.62 -16.66 14.86
C SER A 78 16.32 -17.05 13.43
N TYR A 79 15.44 -16.33 12.75
CA TYR A 79 15.13 -16.53 11.34
C TYR A 79 16.04 -15.71 10.40
N ASN A 80 16.99 -14.94 10.92
CA ASN A 80 17.82 -14.03 10.11
C ASN A 80 16.97 -13.14 9.20
N VAL A 81 15.96 -12.50 9.77
CA VAL A 81 14.99 -11.71 8.99
C VAL A 81 15.62 -10.41 8.52
N ILE A 82 15.40 -10.10 7.25
CA ILE A 82 15.79 -8.84 6.63
C ILE A 82 14.55 -8.12 6.07
N GLN A 83 14.60 -6.80 6.04
CA GLN A 83 13.66 -5.98 5.30
C GLN A 83 14.34 -5.42 4.05
N ARG A 84 13.84 -5.81 2.89
CA ARG A 84 14.33 -5.32 1.60
C ARG A 84 13.65 -4.00 1.24
N VAL A 85 14.43 -3.03 0.77
CA VAL A 85 13.94 -1.71 0.35
C VAL A 85 14.45 -1.41 -1.06
N GLY A 86 13.55 -0.96 -1.93
CA GLY A 86 13.83 -0.60 -3.31
C GLY A 86 13.20 0.74 -3.70
N VAL A 87 13.48 1.20 -4.91
CA VAL A 87 12.75 2.30 -5.55
C VAL A 87 11.69 1.70 -6.45
N GLU A 88 10.55 2.34 -6.58
CA GLU A 88 9.39 1.79 -7.29
C GLU A 88 9.75 1.37 -8.72
N SER A 89 9.74 0.13 -8.98
CA SER A 89 9.53 -0.64 -10.19
C SER A 89 10.06 -2.07 -10.01
N TYR A 90 9.23 -2.90 -9.45
CA TYR A 90 9.47 -4.33 -9.27
C TYR A 90 9.94 -5.04 -10.56
N ASP A 91 9.30 -4.71 -11.69
CA ASP A 91 9.58 -5.34 -12.98
C ASP A 91 10.98 -5.05 -13.53
N SER A 92 11.64 -3.98 -13.07
CA SER A 92 13.00 -3.63 -13.48
C SER A 92 14.08 -4.36 -12.69
N TYR A 93 13.82 -4.72 -11.43
CA TYR A 93 14.81 -5.40 -10.59
C TYR A 93 14.84 -6.91 -10.81
N TYR A 94 13.69 -7.56 -10.81
CA TYR A 94 13.59 -9.01 -10.78
C TYR A 94 14.23 -9.72 -11.95
N PRO A 95 14.06 -9.27 -13.21
CA PRO A 95 14.72 -9.93 -14.33
C PRO A 95 16.24 -9.95 -14.23
N ILE A 96 16.83 -8.95 -13.55
CA ILE A 96 18.27 -8.84 -13.37
C ILE A 96 18.72 -9.65 -12.17
N LEU A 97 17.99 -9.62 -11.06
CA LEU A 97 18.29 -10.36 -9.86
C LEU A 97 18.16 -11.87 -10.11
N ASP A 98 17.09 -12.31 -10.76
CA ASP A 98 16.81 -13.73 -11.05
C ASP A 98 17.64 -14.29 -12.21
N SER A 99 18.32 -13.44 -12.98
CA SER A 99 19.16 -13.90 -14.10
C SER A 99 20.48 -14.56 -13.68
N GLY A 100 20.80 -14.57 -12.38
CA GLY A 100 22.13 -14.98 -11.88
C GLY A 100 23.26 -13.98 -12.20
N ALA A 101 22.94 -12.84 -12.78
CA ALA A 101 23.91 -11.79 -13.10
C ALA A 101 24.39 -11.01 -11.87
N TYR A 102 23.69 -11.16 -10.74
CA TYR A 102 24.03 -10.51 -9.49
C TYR A 102 24.55 -11.50 -8.45
N PRO A 103 25.88 -11.69 -8.37
CA PRO A 103 26.48 -12.50 -7.31
C PRO A 103 26.07 -11.98 -5.93
N GLY A 104 25.59 -12.88 -5.09
CA GLY A 104 25.13 -12.54 -3.73
C GLY A 104 23.61 -12.39 -3.58
N TRP A 105 22.82 -12.31 -4.66
CA TRP A 105 21.36 -12.37 -4.56
C TRP A 105 20.90 -13.73 -4.05
N ASP A 106 21.39 -14.80 -4.66
CA ASP A 106 21.12 -16.17 -4.21
C ASP A 106 21.58 -16.40 -2.77
N TYR A 107 22.78 -15.88 -2.43
CA TYR A 107 23.27 -15.97 -1.05
C TYR A 107 22.32 -15.32 -0.03
N ILE A 108 21.79 -14.12 -0.33
CA ILE A 108 20.82 -13.45 0.53
C ILE A 108 19.54 -14.27 0.66
N ASN A 109 19.00 -14.78 -0.46
CA ASN A 109 17.79 -15.59 -0.43
C ASN A 109 17.98 -16.92 0.30
N ASP A 110 19.15 -17.53 0.22
CA ASP A 110 19.46 -18.80 0.88
C ASP A 110 19.75 -18.66 2.38
N ASN A 111 20.22 -17.50 2.83
CA ASN A 111 20.68 -17.30 4.21
C ASN A 111 19.79 -16.37 5.05
N ASN A 112 18.85 -15.66 4.42
CA ASN A 112 18.00 -14.70 5.08
C ASN A 112 16.53 -14.96 4.73
N ASN A 113 15.66 -14.56 5.62
CA ASN A 113 14.21 -14.60 5.41
C ASN A 113 13.69 -13.18 5.19
N ALA A 114 12.80 -13.02 4.22
CA ALA A 114 12.15 -11.76 3.93
C ALA A 114 10.73 -12.01 3.41
N THR A 115 9.84 -11.07 3.64
CA THR A 115 8.52 -11.06 3.00
C THR A 115 8.59 -10.30 1.69
N ASP A 116 8.24 -9.04 1.70
CA ASP A 116 8.09 -8.18 0.55
C ASP A 116 9.19 -7.11 0.51
N PHE A 117 9.26 -6.37 -0.58
CA PHE A 117 10.02 -5.12 -0.61
C PHE A 117 9.14 -3.98 -0.06
N ILE A 118 9.76 -3.07 0.67
CA ILE A 118 9.24 -1.71 0.87
C ILE A 118 9.71 -0.86 -0.30
N TRP A 119 8.80 -0.18 -0.97
CA TRP A 119 9.13 0.68 -2.09
C TRP A 119 9.21 2.15 -1.67
N HIS A 120 10.31 2.81 -2.00
CA HIS A 120 10.32 4.26 -2.06
C HIS A 120 9.51 4.65 -3.29
N LEU A 121 8.30 5.13 -3.06
CA LEU A 121 7.31 5.40 -4.11
C LEU A 121 7.75 6.59 -4.98
N ARG A 122 8.59 6.34 -5.95
CA ARG A 122 9.08 7.30 -6.95
C ARG A 122 9.23 6.61 -8.28
N ASP A 123 8.92 7.33 -9.34
CA ASP A 123 9.29 6.89 -10.67
C ASP A 123 10.81 7.00 -10.89
N ILE A 124 11.32 6.21 -11.84
CA ILE A 124 12.75 6.18 -12.17
C ILE A 124 13.31 7.57 -12.50
N ASP A 125 12.52 8.39 -13.19
CA ASP A 125 12.88 9.76 -13.56
C ASP A 125 12.57 10.78 -12.45
N GLY A 126 12.01 10.33 -11.32
CA GLY A 126 11.62 11.19 -10.20
C GLY A 126 10.35 12.01 -10.45
N SER A 127 9.57 11.69 -11.49
CA SER A 127 8.35 12.42 -11.83
C SER A 127 7.23 12.21 -10.84
N TYR A 128 7.15 11.02 -10.20
CA TYR A 128 6.15 10.72 -9.19
C TYR A 128 6.52 11.27 -7.81
N SER A 129 5.60 12.01 -7.22
CA SER A 129 5.73 12.57 -5.88
C SER A 129 4.56 12.10 -5.03
N PRO A 130 4.72 11.00 -4.25
CA PRO A 130 3.64 10.43 -3.45
C PRO A 130 3.21 11.40 -2.35
N SER A 131 1.95 11.29 -1.90
CA SER A 131 1.56 11.90 -0.64
C SER A 131 2.27 11.22 0.54
N GLY A 132 2.47 11.95 1.63
CA GLY A 132 3.07 11.35 2.83
C GLY A 132 2.26 10.16 3.36
N SER A 133 0.94 10.21 3.25
CA SER A 133 0.06 9.10 3.64
C SER A 133 0.23 7.87 2.76
N GLU A 134 0.43 8.01 1.46
CA GLU A 134 0.70 6.88 0.56
C GLU A 134 2.03 6.20 0.90
N GLN A 135 3.09 7.00 1.09
CA GLN A 135 4.40 6.46 1.46
C GLN A 135 4.37 5.80 2.84
N ALA A 136 3.64 6.37 3.80
CA ALA A 136 3.46 5.78 5.13
C ALA A 136 2.72 4.44 5.06
N THR A 137 1.65 4.36 4.25
CA THR A 137 0.87 3.13 4.06
C THR A 137 1.76 2.03 3.47
N GLU A 138 2.51 2.33 2.43
CA GLU A 138 3.46 1.40 1.80
C GLU A 138 4.46 0.83 2.83
N VAL A 139 5.05 1.70 3.66
CA VAL A 139 6.05 1.25 4.64
C VAL A 139 5.42 0.48 5.80
N LEU A 140 4.28 0.93 6.31
CA LEU A 140 3.59 0.26 7.41
C LEU A 140 3.07 -1.12 6.99
N GLU A 141 2.46 -1.24 5.80
CA GLU A 141 1.98 -2.50 5.24
C GLU A 141 3.07 -3.57 5.25
N HIS A 142 4.17 -3.29 4.57
CA HIS A 142 5.23 -4.28 4.39
C HIS A 142 6.07 -4.51 5.66
N ALA A 143 6.15 -3.50 6.56
CA ALA A 143 6.70 -3.71 7.89
C ALA A 143 5.80 -4.64 8.74
N LEU A 144 4.49 -4.46 8.68
CA LEU A 144 3.54 -5.33 9.35
C LEU A 144 3.55 -6.75 8.76
N HIS A 145 3.72 -6.91 7.45
CA HIS A 145 3.91 -8.22 6.84
C HIS A 145 5.12 -8.96 7.42
N THR A 146 6.26 -8.29 7.52
CA THR A 146 7.48 -8.86 8.11
C THR A 146 7.28 -9.24 9.58
N LEU A 147 6.66 -8.36 10.36
CA LEU A 147 6.39 -8.64 11.78
C LEU A 147 5.35 -9.75 11.97
N SER A 148 4.33 -9.80 11.13
CA SER A 148 3.28 -10.83 11.17
C SER A 148 3.82 -12.21 10.80
N GLN A 149 4.79 -12.28 9.89
CA GLN A 149 5.38 -13.54 9.45
C GLN A 149 6.36 -14.12 10.47
N TYR A 150 7.17 -13.30 11.13
CA TYR A 150 8.31 -13.80 11.92
C TYR A 150 8.27 -13.42 13.40
N ALA A 151 7.78 -12.23 13.74
CA ALA A 151 7.79 -11.74 15.11
C ALA A 151 6.58 -12.24 15.91
N LEU A 152 5.38 -12.09 15.38
CA LEU A 152 4.15 -12.45 16.08
C LEU A 152 4.04 -13.96 16.37
N PRO A 153 4.35 -14.88 15.41
CA PRO A 153 4.34 -16.31 15.69
C PRO A 153 5.37 -16.74 16.72
N ALA A 154 6.52 -16.07 16.79
CA ALA A 154 7.52 -16.33 17.82
C ALA A 154 7.06 -15.87 19.21
N ALA A 155 6.32 -14.77 19.28
CA ALA A 155 5.76 -14.27 20.54
C ALA A 155 4.58 -15.10 21.06
N PHE A 156 3.71 -15.57 20.14
CA PHE A 156 2.45 -16.26 20.42
C PHE A 156 2.25 -17.44 19.44
N PRO A 157 3.02 -18.52 19.62
CA PRO A 157 3.06 -19.62 18.64
C PRO A 157 1.75 -20.44 18.53
N GLU A 158 0.89 -20.37 19.51
CA GLU A 158 -0.40 -21.05 19.51
C GLU A 158 -1.50 -20.18 18.88
N GLU A 159 -1.49 -18.89 19.17
CA GLU A 159 -2.55 -17.95 18.77
C GLU A 159 -2.28 -17.35 17.39
N LEU A 160 -1.03 -16.99 17.11
CA LEU A 160 -0.65 -16.24 15.90
C LEU A 160 0.24 -17.08 14.95
N ASN A 161 0.04 -18.40 14.94
CA ASN A 161 0.75 -19.30 14.05
C ASN A 161 0.34 -19.08 12.59
N VAL A 162 1.34 -18.91 11.71
CA VAL A 162 1.17 -18.80 10.25
C VAL A 162 1.73 -20.01 9.51
N TYR A 163 2.35 -20.96 10.20
CA TYR A 163 3.06 -22.08 9.62
C TYR A 163 2.21 -23.36 9.65
N SER A 164 2.27 -24.10 8.58
CA SER A 164 1.61 -25.39 8.46
C SER A 164 2.39 -26.51 9.16
N GLN A 165 1.67 -27.48 9.70
CA GLN A 165 2.26 -28.68 10.28
C GLN A 165 2.64 -29.75 9.23
N ASN A 166 2.09 -29.65 8.01
CA ASN A 166 2.26 -30.65 6.95
C ASN A 166 2.70 -30.03 5.60
N GLY A 167 3.01 -28.75 5.55
CA GLY A 167 3.47 -28.03 4.35
C GLY A 167 2.35 -27.65 3.37
N THR A 168 1.08 -27.78 3.78
CA THR A 168 -0.06 -27.38 2.95
C THR A 168 -0.89 -26.30 3.65
N TYR A 169 -1.67 -25.53 2.88
CA TYR A 169 -2.59 -24.54 3.43
C TYR A 169 -3.53 -25.11 4.50
N ASP A 170 -4.16 -26.25 4.20
CA ASP A 170 -5.07 -26.92 5.13
C ASP A 170 -4.39 -27.42 6.43
N GLY A 171 -3.08 -27.44 6.47
CA GLY A 171 -2.29 -27.80 7.65
C GLY A 171 -2.00 -26.65 8.59
N ILE A 172 -2.39 -25.43 8.24
CA ILE A 172 -2.33 -24.28 9.14
C ILE A 172 -3.48 -24.38 10.15
N THR A 173 -3.15 -24.33 11.42
CA THR A 173 -4.13 -24.47 12.51
C THR A 173 -3.89 -23.41 13.59
N GLY A 174 -4.90 -23.09 14.36
CA GLY A 174 -4.81 -22.14 15.47
C GLY A 174 -5.87 -21.05 15.43
N GLU A 175 -5.77 -20.09 16.32
CA GLU A 175 -6.79 -19.05 16.45
C GLU A 175 -6.72 -18.03 15.30
N LEU A 176 -5.53 -17.79 14.72
CA LEU A 176 -5.37 -16.85 13.62
C LEU A 176 -6.11 -17.32 12.35
N ILE A 177 -5.96 -18.58 11.96
CA ILE A 177 -6.70 -19.09 10.77
C ILE A 177 -8.21 -19.08 11.03
N ASN A 178 -8.65 -19.38 12.25
CA ASN A 178 -10.07 -19.30 12.59
C ASN A 178 -10.62 -17.86 12.54
N ALA A 179 -9.80 -16.86 12.94
CA ALA A 179 -10.18 -15.45 12.86
C ALA A 179 -10.25 -14.95 11.40
N TYR A 180 -9.32 -15.42 10.56
CA TYR A 180 -9.33 -15.17 9.13
C TYR A 180 -10.57 -15.78 8.45
N GLU A 181 -10.88 -17.04 8.73
CA GLU A 181 -12.06 -17.71 8.18
C GLU A 181 -13.38 -17.04 8.61
N GLU A 182 -13.44 -16.57 9.86
CA GLU A 182 -14.56 -15.76 10.35
C GLU A 182 -14.69 -14.46 9.55
N ALA A 183 -13.59 -13.74 9.29
CA ALA A 183 -13.60 -12.52 8.49
C ALA A 183 -14.04 -12.78 7.03
N VAL A 184 -13.56 -13.86 6.41
CA VAL A 184 -13.99 -14.26 5.05
C VAL A 184 -15.48 -14.62 5.04
N SER A 185 -15.93 -15.43 5.99
CA SER A 185 -17.33 -15.86 6.11
C SER A 185 -18.30 -14.69 6.29
N ASN A 186 -17.89 -13.67 7.03
CA ASN A 186 -18.68 -12.49 7.31
C ASN A 186 -18.52 -11.37 6.25
N GLY A 187 -17.76 -11.61 5.19
CA GLY A 187 -17.57 -10.67 4.08
C GLY A 187 -16.73 -9.43 4.45
N ILE A 188 -15.88 -9.56 5.46
CA ILE A 188 -14.95 -8.51 5.90
C ILE A 188 -13.68 -8.56 5.05
N TYR A 189 -13.17 -9.76 4.78
CA TYR A 189 -11.99 -10.01 3.98
C TYR A 189 -12.35 -10.87 2.76
N ASP A 190 -11.92 -10.47 1.56
CA ASP A 190 -12.13 -11.18 0.30
C ASP A 190 -10.78 -11.60 -0.30
N PRO A 191 -10.36 -12.87 -0.15
CA PRO A 191 -9.08 -13.35 -0.67
C PRO A 191 -9.09 -13.62 -2.18
N SER A 192 -10.14 -13.27 -2.91
CA SER A 192 -10.31 -13.66 -4.33
C SER A 192 -9.19 -13.15 -5.25
N ASP A 193 -8.57 -12.03 -4.92
CA ASP A 193 -7.43 -11.50 -5.69
C ASP A 193 -6.17 -12.37 -5.60
N TYR A 194 -6.10 -13.25 -4.60
CA TYR A 194 -5.00 -14.22 -4.42
C TYR A 194 -5.33 -15.63 -4.92
N ALA A 195 -6.54 -15.86 -5.43
CA ALA A 195 -7.00 -17.21 -5.83
C ALA A 195 -6.09 -17.89 -6.86
N GLU A 196 -5.46 -17.11 -7.74
CA GLU A 196 -4.54 -17.65 -8.75
C GLU A 196 -3.16 -18.07 -8.20
N ARG A 197 -2.82 -17.61 -6.99
CA ARG A 197 -1.60 -18.03 -6.29
C ARG A 197 -1.84 -19.29 -5.46
N ASN A 198 -3.06 -19.78 -5.43
CA ASN A 198 -3.43 -20.98 -4.68
C ASN A 198 -2.84 -22.24 -5.34
N ASP A 199 -1.70 -22.65 -4.85
CA ASP A 199 -1.04 -23.91 -5.18
C ASP A 199 -1.24 -24.97 -4.09
N GLY A 200 -2.04 -24.68 -3.07
CA GLY A 200 -2.28 -25.52 -1.91
C GLY A 200 -1.13 -25.57 -0.90
N SER A 201 -0.07 -24.79 -1.13
CA SER A 201 1.12 -24.77 -0.26
C SER A 201 0.89 -23.98 1.02
N ASP A 202 1.76 -24.20 1.99
CA ASP A 202 1.91 -23.40 3.19
C ASP A 202 2.18 -21.91 2.87
N SER A 203 3.00 -21.64 1.86
CA SER A 203 3.33 -20.27 1.43
C SER A 203 2.11 -19.49 0.98
N TYR A 204 1.13 -20.14 0.35
CA TYR A 204 -0.13 -19.50 0.00
C TYR A 204 -0.92 -19.11 1.25
N GLY A 205 -1.01 -19.99 2.23
CA GLY A 205 -1.68 -19.69 3.50
C GLY A 205 -1.01 -18.57 4.27
N GLN A 206 0.33 -18.57 4.32
CA GLN A 206 1.11 -17.50 4.94
C GLN A 206 0.84 -16.14 4.27
N LEU A 207 0.73 -16.12 2.94
CA LEU A 207 0.34 -14.92 2.21
C LEU A 207 -1.01 -14.38 2.68
N LEU A 208 -2.06 -15.22 2.68
CA LEU A 208 -3.41 -14.80 3.06
C LEU A 208 -3.49 -14.29 4.51
N LEU A 209 -2.84 -14.98 5.44
CA LEU A 209 -2.83 -14.59 6.85
C LEU A 209 -2.07 -13.27 7.09
N ARG A 210 -1.02 -13.02 6.35
CA ARG A 210 -0.22 -11.80 6.41
C ARG A 210 -1.02 -10.60 5.92
N GLU A 211 -1.68 -10.71 4.76
CA GLU A 211 -2.54 -9.67 4.21
C GLU A 211 -3.74 -9.38 5.14
N TYR A 212 -4.39 -10.41 5.65
CA TYR A 212 -5.46 -10.26 6.63
C TYR A 212 -4.99 -9.54 7.91
N LEU A 213 -3.82 -9.91 8.45
CA LEU A 213 -3.29 -9.29 9.68
C LEU A 213 -2.98 -7.81 9.48
N TYR A 214 -2.43 -7.44 8.33
CA TYR A 214 -2.19 -6.04 8.00
C TYR A 214 -3.50 -5.23 8.04
N CYS A 215 -4.50 -5.68 7.31
CA CYS A 215 -5.81 -5.03 7.26
C CYS A 215 -6.48 -4.96 8.65
N LEU A 216 -6.45 -6.06 9.41
CA LEU A 216 -6.96 -6.12 10.78
C LEU A 216 -6.29 -5.09 11.70
N ILE A 217 -4.97 -5.01 11.68
CA ILE A 217 -4.20 -4.07 12.51
C ILE A 217 -4.55 -2.62 12.15
N TYR A 218 -4.66 -2.31 10.84
CA TYR A 218 -5.05 -0.97 10.39
C TYR A 218 -6.46 -0.58 10.82
N ALA A 219 -7.42 -1.51 10.74
CA ALA A 219 -8.78 -1.30 11.22
C ALA A 219 -8.82 -1.06 12.75
N GLU A 220 -8.09 -1.88 13.52
CA GLU A 220 -7.96 -1.74 14.97
C GLU A 220 -7.25 -0.45 15.40
N TRP A 221 -6.37 0.08 14.56
CA TRP A 221 -5.77 1.40 14.78
C TRP A 221 -6.67 2.56 14.34
N GLY A 222 -7.71 2.31 13.56
CA GLY A 222 -8.51 3.33 12.91
C GLY A 222 -7.76 4.09 11.83
N PHE A 223 -6.69 3.52 11.29
CA PHE A 223 -5.81 4.17 10.31
C PHE A 223 -6.38 4.17 8.88
N ILE A 224 -7.29 3.25 8.57
CA ILE A 224 -7.84 3.14 7.23
C ILE A 224 -8.42 4.47 6.73
N LYS A 225 -9.27 5.12 7.53
CA LYS A 225 -9.89 6.41 7.15
C LYS A 225 -8.91 7.58 7.09
N VAL A 226 -7.78 7.48 7.79
CA VAL A 226 -6.87 8.60 7.97
C VAL A 226 -5.76 8.59 6.94
N LEU A 227 -5.15 7.42 6.69
CA LEU A 227 -4.00 7.29 5.83
C LEU A 227 -4.39 7.01 4.37
N THR A 228 -5.50 6.34 4.16
CA THR A 228 -6.02 6.10 2.83
C THR A 228 -7.11 7.09 2.53
N LYS A 229 -7.14 8.12 2.03
CA LYS A 229 -8.27 9.07 1.76
C LYS A 229 -9.51 8.39 1.18
N ASP A 230 -9.38 7.14 0.79
CA ASP A 230 -10.44 6.25 0.36
C ASP A 230 -10.99 5.48 1.54
N GLU A 231 -12.24 5.09 1.48
CA GLU A 231 -12.90 4.30 2.52
C GLU A 231 -12.40 2.85 2.57
N SER A 232 -11.65 2.42 1.56
CA SER A 232 -11.09 1.09 1.41
C SER A 232 -9.57 1.10 1.54
N LEU A 233 -9.00 0.22 2.37
CA LEU A 233 -7.57 0.04 2.51
C LEU A 233 -6.99 -0.72 1.32
N SER A 234 -7.70 -1.76 0.92
CA SER A 234 -7.35 -2.63 -0.21
C SER A 234 -8.63 -3.24 -0.78
N PRO A 235 -8.62 -3.79 -2.01
CA PRO A 235 -9.79 -4.47 -2.58
C PRO A 235 -10.32 -5.61 -1.72
N GLU A 236 -9.45 -6.22 -0.91
CA GLU A 236 -9.76 -7.38 -0.06
C GLU A 236 -10.52 -7.00 1.20
N TRP A 237 -10.43 -5.75 1.68
CA TRP A 237 -11.04 -5.33 2.93
C TRP A 237 -12.35 -4.57 2.72
N SER A 238 -13.35 -4.88 3.53
CA SER A 238 -14.68 -4.27 3.45
C SER A 238 -14.69 -2.80 3.88
N ASP A 239 -15.33 -1.95 3.09
CA ASP A 239 -15.56 -0.52 3.38
C ASP A 239 -16.40 -0.27 4.65
N GLU A 240 -17.08 -1.31 5.19
CA GLU A 240 -17.95 -1.22 6.37
C GLU A 240 -17.20 -1.56 7.68
N HIS A 241 -15.96 -2.04 7.58
CA HIS A 241 -15.19 -2.58 8.72
C HIS A 241 -13.87 -1.82 8.95
N LEU A 242 -13.98 -0.50 9.14
CA LEU A 242 -12.83 0.42 9.19
C LEU A 242 -12.42 0.82 10.62
N THR A 243 -13.12 0.30 11.65
CA THR A 243 -12.91 0.71 13.05
C THR A 243 -12.90 -0.48 14.00
N PRO A 244 -12.27 -0.34 15.18
CA PRO A 244 -12.28 -1.39 16.22
C PRO A 244 -13.67 -1.90 16.59
N GLU A 245 -14.67 -1.01 16.60
CA GLU A 245 -16.04 -1.36 16.98
C GLU A 245 -16.69 -2.26 15.91
N SER A 246 -16.46 -1.98 14.64
CA SER A 246 -16.98 -2.82 13.55
C SER A 246 -16.30 -4.19 13.55
N ILE A 247 -14.99 -4.25 13.83
CA ILE A 247 -14.26 -5.52 13.95
C ILE A 247 -14.73 -6.30 15.17
N ALA A 248 -14.88 -5.66 16.33
CA ALA A 248 -15.37 -6.33 17.55
C ALA A 248 -16.77 -6.95 17.36
N ARG A 249 -17.62 -6.34 16.54
CA ARG A 249 -18.96 -6.84 16.23
C ARG A 249 -18.96 -8.01 15.25
N ASP A 250 -18.19 -7.92 14.16
CA ASP A 250 -18.34 -8.79 13.00
C ASP A 250 -17.14 -9.74 12.79
N ASN A 251 -15.97 -9.45 13.39
CA ASN A 251 -14.83 -10.36 13.50
C ASN A 251 -14.28 -10.42 14.93
N PRO A 252 -15.10 -10.87 15.90
CA PRO A 252 -14.73 -10.87 17.32
C PRO A 252 -13.46 -11.69 17.63
N ARG A 253 -13.14 -12.74 16.84
CA ARG A 253 -11.89 -13.48 16.98
C ARG A 253 -10.69 -12.62 16.62
N GLY A 254 -10.74 -11.90 15.49
CA GLY A 254 -9.70 -10.97 15.06
C GLY A 254 -9.49 -9.85 16.07
N HIS A 255 -10.58 -9.23 16.54
CA HIS A 255 -10.53 -8.21 17.60
C HIS A 255 -9.84 -8.72 18.87
N ARG A 256 -10.18 -9.93 19.32
CA ARG A 256 -9.55 -10.54 20.49
C ARG A 256 -8.07 -10.80 20.27
N LEU A 257 -7.67 -11.37 19.13
CA LEU A 257 -6.26 -11.57 18.77
C LEU A 257 -5.47 -10.27 18.81
N TYR A 258 -6.05 -9.20 18.25
CA TYR A 258 -5.41 -7.90 18.33
C TYR A 258 -5.23 -7.44 19.77
N LYS A 259 -6.29 -7.45 20.59
CA LYS A 259 -6.27 -6.95 21.98
C LYS A 259 -5.39 -7.76 22.92
N GLU A 260 -5.41 -9.07 22.80
CA GLU A 260 -4.76 -9.97 23.75
C GLU A 260 -3.33 -10.35 23.34
N ASN A 261 -3.01 -10.30 22.03
CA ASN A 261 -1.74 -10.76 21.51
C ASN A 261 -1.00 -9.68 20.69
N ILE A 262 -1.57 -9.21 19.60
CA ILE A 262 -0.86 -8.33 18.64
C ILE A 262 -0.44 -7.01 19.31
N SER A 263 -1.36 -6.35 20.03
CA SER A 263 -1.10 -5.09 20.74
C SER A 263 -0.12 -5.23 21.92
N LYS A 264 0.27 -6.45 22.28
CA LYS A 264 1.30 -6.71 23.30
C LYS A 264 2.72 -6.66 22.74
N VAL A 265 2.85 -6.72 21.42
CA VAL A 265 4.14 -6.73 20.72
C VAL A 265 4.28 -5.53 19.79
N ILE A 266 3.22 -5.25 19.01
CA ILE A 266 3.21 -4.16 18.03
C ILE A 266 2.49 -2.95 18.63
N SER A 267 3.21 -1.86 18.81
CA SER A 267 2.65 -0.60 19.28
C SER A 267 2.01 0.17 18.13
N LYS A 268 0.86 0.81 18.39
CA LYS A 268 0.25 1.76 17.46
C LYS A 268 1.07 3.05 17.46
N PRO A 269 1.68 3.45 16.33
CA PRO A 269 2.33 4.77 16.25
C PRO A 269 1.28 5.89 16.30
N SER A 270 1.67 7.07 16.79
CA SER A 270 0.79 8.24 16.66
C SER A 270 0.79 8.76 15.21
N LEU A 271 -0.32 9.38 14.82
CA LEU A 271 -0.38 10.02 13.50
C LEU A 271 0.61 11.18 13.37
N ASP A 272 0.89 11.88 14.46
CA ASP A 272 1.87 12.96 14.48
C ASP A 272 3.30 12.43 14.27
N ASP A 273 3.66 11.27 14.84
CA ASP A 273 4.94 10.62 14.58
C ASP A 273 5.04 10.18 13.11
N ILE A 274 4.00 9.54 12.57
CA ILE A 274 3.98 9.11 11.17
C ILE A 274 4.08 10.31 10.23
N SER A 275 3.33 11.38 10.47
CA SER A 275 3.37 12.60 9.65
C SER A 275 4.71 13.34 9.74
N SER A 276 5.42 13.22 10.86
CA SER A 276 6.76 13.80 11.01
C SER A 276 7.83 13.04 10.22
N ILE A 277 7.60 11.74 9.96
CA ILE A 277 8.52 10.89 9.18
C ILE A 277 8.23 11.03 7.69
N TYR A 278 6.95 10.92 7.30
CA TYR A 278 6.52 10.91 5.90
C TYR A 278 5.79 12.19 5.56
N GLN A 279 6.30 12.90 4.56
CA GLN A 279 5.76 14.15 4.06
C GLN A 279 5.44 14.01 2.58
N ASP A 280 4.63 14.91 2.02
CA ASP A 280 4.32 14.89 0.60
C ASP A 280 5.59 14.93 -0.24
N GLY A 281 5.75 13.97 -1.14
CA GLY A 281 6.94 13.81 -1.94
C GLY A 281 8.23 13.72 -1.11
N ASP A 282 8.15 13.31 0.15
CA ASP A 282 9.21 13.38 1.16
C ASP A 282 9.71 14.79 1.53
N ILE A 283 9.01 15.83 1.17
CA ILE A 283 9.37 17.22 1.44
C ILE A 283 8.23 18.08 1.99
N GLY A 284 7.01 17.63 1.92
CA GLY A 284 5.82 18.32 2.42
C GLY A 284 4.90 17.40 3.18
N PHE A 285 3.86 17.94 3.77
CA PHE A 285 2.87 17.21 4.53
C PHE A 285 1.49 17.39 3.93
N SER A 286 0.82 16.29 3.58
CA SER A 286 -0.62 16.30 3.32
C SER A 286 -1.24 14.91 3.54
N GLY A 287 -2.55 14.88 3.60
CA GLY A 287 -3.31 13.65 3.73
C GLY A 287 -3.38 13.07 5.14
N TYR A 288 -2.69 13.65 6.11
CA TYR A 288 -2.78 13.25 7.51
C TYR A 288 -3.81 14.10 8.26
N THR A 289 -4.50 13.47 9.19
CA THR A 289 -5.34 14.14 10.15
C THR A 289 -4.75 13.91 11.54
N SER A 290 -4.43 14.97 12.28
CA SER A 290 -3.94 14.81 13.65
C SER A 290 -5.00 14.14 14.53
N GLU A 291 -4.58 13.42 15.58
CA GLU A 291 -5.51 12.77 16.50
C GLU A 291 -6.49 13.74 17.18
N THR A 292 -6.06 14.99 17.39
CA THR A 292 -6.91 16.06 17.88
C THR A 292 -8.02 16.43 16.90
N ASN A 293 -7.75 16.38 15.60
CA ASN A 293 -8.75 16.65 14.58
C ASN A 293 -9.75 15.49 14.40
N LEU A 294 -9.32 14.24 14.66
CA LEU A 294 -10.22 13.08 14.64
C LEU A 294 -11.24 13.14 15.78
N ALA A 295 -10.82 13.56 16.98
CA ALA A 295 -11.74 13.75 18.11
C ALA A 295 -12.80 14.83 17.84
N ASN A 296 -12.44 15.86 17.08
CA ASN A 296 -13.38 16.93 16.70
C ASN A 296 -14.27 16.60 15.50
N ALA A 297 -13.85 15.68 14.64
CA ALA A 297 -14.63 15.23 13.48
C ALA A 297 -15.77 14.24 13.85
N SER A 298 -15.71 13.65 15.03
CA SER A 298 -16.75 12.77 15.56
C SER A 298 -17.89 13.47 16.30
N ASP A 299 -17.85 14.82 16.41
CA ASP A 299 -18.93 15.62 17.03
C ASP A 299 -19.60 16.51 15.95
N PRO A 300 -20.79 16.11 15.45
CA PRO A 300 -21.48 16.86 14.41
C PRO A 300 -22.10 18.16 14.87
N ASP A 301 -22.00 18.54 16.17
CA ASP A 301 -22.68 19.70 16.74
C ASP A 301 -21.73 20.89 17.08
N SER A 302 -20.45 20.85 16.72
CA SER A 302 -19.53 21.98 17.03
C SER A 302 -19.37 22.98 15.88
N VAL A 303 -20.48 23.48 15.34
CA VAL A 303 -20.48 24.70 14.52
C VAL A 303 -21.20 25.82 15.28
N ALA A 304 -20.53 26.45 16.20
CA ALA A 304 -20.97 27.71 16.78
C ALA A 304 -19.79 28.63 17.04
N GLY A 305 -19.59 29.56 16.14
CA GLY A 305 -19.22 30.95 16.32
C GLY A 305 -18.08 31.32 17.27
N THR A 306 -16.98 31.78 16.72
CA THR A 306 -16.27 32.89 17.30
C THR A 306 -15.84 33.85 16.18
N GLU A 307 -16.58 34.94 16.04
CA GLU A 307 -16.07 36.15 15.47
C GLU A 307 -14.93 36.65 16.37
N SER A 308 -13.80 36.96 15.84
CA SER A 308 -12.83 37.82 16.50
C SER A 308 -12.28 38.87 15.53
N GLU A 309 -12.38 40.03 16.03
CA GLU A 309 -12.18 41.37 15.51
C GLU A 309 -10.89 41.55 14.70
N VAL A 310 -11.08 42.34 13.65
CA VAL A 310 -10.04 42.98 12.84
C VAL A 310 -9.37 44.07 13.68
N ASP A 311 -8.06 43.98 13.86
CA ASP A 311 -7.29 45.19 14.25
C ASP A 311 -6.37 45.61 13.11
N THR A 312 -6.58 46.87 12.74
CA THR A 312 -5.98 47.57 11.63
C THR A 312 -4.69 48.27 12.07
N ALA A 313 -3.59 48.05 11.39
CA ALA A 313 -2.54 49.04 11.28
C ALA A 313 -1.73 48.90 9.99
N ASN A 314 -1.83 49.92 9.23
CA ASN A 314 -1.35 50.31 7.91
C ASN A 314 0.10 50.85 7.95
N PRO A 315 0.63 51.38 6.84
CA PRO A 315 1.24 50.75 5.64
C PRO A 315 2.66 51.29 5.32
N SER A 316 3.31 50.73 4.36
CA SER A 316 4.08 51.47 3.32
C SER A 316 5.04 50.52 2.55
N LYS A 317 4.98 50.51 1.35
CA LYS A 317 5.42 51.07 0.10
C LYS A 317 5.57 49.98 -0.96
N LEU A 318 4.74 50.09 -1.90
CA LEU A 318 4.91 50.35 -3.34
C LEU A 318 6.31 50.10 -3.92
N ASP A 319 6.38 49.14 -4.86
CA ASP A 319 6.82 49.50 -6.20
C ASP A 319 6.24 48.52 -7.25
N SER A 320 5.72 49.17 -8.26
CA SER A 320 5.02 48.60 -9.41
C SER A 320 5.98 47.92 -10.39
N VAL A 321 5.57 46.74 -10.89
CA VAL A 321 5.88 46.35 -12.28
C VAL A 321 4.61 45.77 -12.91
N THR A 322 4.13 46.50 -13.88
CA THR A 322 3.12 46.09 -14.86
C THR A 322 3.65 45.00 -15.73
N GLY A 323 2.83 43.99 -16.04
CA GLY A 323 3.09 43.23 -17.21
C GLY A 323 2.38 41.89 -17.29
N ILE A 324 1.28 41.89 -18.02
CA ILE A 324 0.81 40.84 -18.92
C ILE A 324 0.29 39.57 -18.26
N GLY A 325 -1.02 39.39 -18.34
CA GLY A 325 -1.70 38.12 -18.23
C GLY A 325 -1.15 37.15 -19.25
N SER A 326 -0.63 36.04 -18.78
CA SER A 326 -0.57 34.83 -19.57
C SER A 326 -1.59 33.89 -18.96
N GLU A 327 -2.62 33.60 -19.72
CA GLU A 327 -3.42 32.40 -19.55
C GLU A 327 -2.44 31.25 -19.53
N VAL A 328 -2.32 30.57 -18.38
CA VAL A 328 -1.67 29.27 -18.32
C VAL A 328 -2.66 28.30 -18.96
N SER A 329 -2.54 28.10 -20.26
CA SER A 329 -2.99 26.91 -20.92
C SER A 329 -2.31 25.76 -20.20
N GLY A 330 -3.04 25.07 -19.33
CA GLY A 330 -2.59 23.83 -18.74
C GLY A 330 -2.26 22.87 -19.88
N ALA A 331 -1.02 22.46 -19.99
CA ALA A 331 -0.65 21.41 -20.92
C ALA A 331 -1.49 20.16 -20.53
N MET A 332 -2.28 19.64 -21.47
CA MET A 332 -2.93 18.35 -21.32
C MET A 332 -1.82 17.31 -21.28
N ASN A 333 -1.79 16.51 -20.22
CA ASN A 333 -0.84 15.41 -20.13
C ASN A 333 -1.45 14.19 -20.82
N GLU A 334 -0.74 13.62 -21.76
CA GLU A 334 -1.11 12.40 -22.46
C GLU A 334 -0.52 11.20 -21.73
N ILE A 335 -1.39 10.33 -21.22
CA ILE A 335 -0.98 9.13 -20.48
C ILE A 335 -1.21 7.91 -21.34
N HIS A 336 -0.13 7.31 -21.83
CA HIS A 336 -0.20 6.13 -22.69
C HIS A 336 -0.57 4.86 -21.93
N ILE A 337 -1.67 4.21 -22.34
CA ILE A 337 -2.12 2.93 -21.80
C ILE A 337 -1.56 1.79 -22.65
N LYS A 338 -0.63 1.05 -22.09
CA LYS A 338 -0.06 -0.15 -22.72
C LYS A 338 -1.00 -1.35 -22.53
N ALA A 339 -1.18 -2.15 -23.58
CA ALA A 339 -1.89 -3.41 -23.44
C ALA A 339 -1.12 -4.32 -22.45
N PRO A 340 -1.75 -4.78 -21.36
CA PRO A 340 -1.06 -5.60 -20.39
C PRO A 340 -0.77 -6.99 -20.95
N LYS A 341 0.35 -7.61 -20.54
CA LYS A 341 0.70 -9.00 -20.90
C LYS A 341 -0.39 -10.01 -20.54
N LYS A 342 -1.17 -9.70 -19.50
CA LYS A 342 -2.36 -10.44 -19.04
C LYS A 342 -3.34 -9.43 -18.46
N TYR A 343 -4.62 -9.56 -18.73
CA TYR A 343 -5.69 -8.66 -18.30
C TYR A 343 -6.10 -8.90 -16.83
N LYS A 344 -5.16 -8.64 -15.90
CA LYS A 344 -5.29 -8.84 -14.46
C LYS A 344 -4.76 -7.63 -13.71
N ASN A 345 -5.28 -7.37 -12.51
CA ASN A 345 -4.89 -6.22 -11.67
C ASN A 345 -3.38 -6.03 -11.55
N LYS A 346 -2.63 -7.15 -11.42
CA LYS A 346 -1.17 -7.12 -11.31
C LYS A 346 -0.45 -6.53 -12.53
N TYR A 347 -1.03 -6.66 -13.72
CA TYR A 347 -0.43 -6.23 -14.98
C TYR A 347 -1.09 -4.99 -15.55
N ALA A 348 -2.15 -4.49 -14.91
CA ALA A 348 -2.84 -3.26 -15.32
C ALA A 348 -1.93 -2.03 -15.11
N ASN A 349 -2.06 -1.06 -16.02
CA ASN A 349 -1.40 0.24 -15.87
C ASN A 349 -1.94 0.93 -14.60
N LYS A 350 -1.09 1.25 -13.66
CA LYS A 350 -1.49 1.94 -12.43
C LYS A 350 -1.31 3.44 -12.62
N ILE A 351 -2.42 4.16 -12.72
CA ILE A 351 -2.43 5.61 -12.93
C ILE A 351 -2.79 6.26 -11.61
N ARG A 352 -1.83 6.98 -11.06
CA ARG A 352 -1.97 7.77 -9.85
C ARG A 352 -2.11 9.24 -10.26
N ASN A 353 -2.91 10.01 -9.56
CA ASN A 353 -3.06 11.46 -9.78
C ASN A 353 -3.66 11.87 -11.14
N PHE A 354 -4.51 11.03 -11.75
CA PHE A 354 -5.24 11.43 -12.96
C PHE A 354 -6.15 12.63 -12.68
N ASN A 355 -5.93 13.71 -13.43
CA ASN A 355 -6.74 14.91 -13.35
C ASN A 355 -7.72 14.98 -14.54
N PRO A 356 -9.02 14.73 -14.36
CA PRO A 356 -9.99 14.73 -15.45
C PRO A 356 -10.10 16.04 -16.23
N SER A 357 -9.62 17.15 -15.66
CA SER A 357 -9.66 18.47 -16.30
C SER A 357 -8.42 18.79 -17.15
N ALA A 358 -7.36 17.96 -17.04
CA ALA A 358 -6.06 18.26 -17.67
C ALA A 358 -5.44 17.04 -18.37
N ASP A 359 -5.83 15.80 -17.99
CA ASP A 359 -5.18 14.59 -18.47
C ASP A 359 -6.06 13.83 -19.45
N THR A 360 -5.44 13.15 -20.41
CA THR A 360 -6.06 12.28 -21.39
C THR A 360 -5.36 10.93 -21.41
N LEU A 361 -6.14 9.85 -21.41
CA LEU A 361 -5.63 8.49 -21.58
C LEU A 361 -5.51 8.18 -23.08
N GLU A 362 -4.31 7.95 -23.57
CA GLU A 362 -4.09 7.46 -24.93
C GLU A 362 -4.09 5.94 -24.98
N ILE A 363 -4.98 5.38 -25.76
CA ILE A 363 -5.13 3.92 -25.96
C ILE A 363 -4.87 3.59 -27.42
N ASP A 364 -3.77 2.90 -27.70
CA ASP A 364 -3.49 2.40 -29.05
C ASP A 364 -4.43 1.23 -29.36
N SER A 365 -5.46 1.49 -30.18
CA SER A 365 -6.49 0.54 -30.57
C SER A 365 -5.93 -0.70 -31.28
N ASN A 366 -4.80 -0.58 -31.98
CA ASN A 366 -4.14 -1.72 -32.63
C ASN A 366 -3.65 -2.75 -31.63
N ASN A 367 -3.24 -2.33 -30.44
CA ASN A 367 -2.81 -3.25 -29.38
C ASN A 367 -3.95 -4.10 -28.82
N PHE A 368 -5.21 -3.69 -29.05
CA PHE A 368 -6.42 -4.38 -28.62
C PHE A 368 -7.16 -5.05 -29.78
N LYS A 369 -6.61 -4.97 -31.02
CA LYS A 369 -7.20 -5.53 -32.26
C LYS A 369 -8.62 -5.01 -32.54
N ILE A 370 -8.83 -3.72 -32.33
CA ILE A 370 -10.08 -3.01 -32.62
C ILE A 370 -9.89 -2.28 -33.95
N ASP A 371 -10.71 -2.65 -34.95
CA ASP A 371 -10.59 -2.15 -36.34
C ASP A 371 -11.40 -0.87 -36.61
N ASP A 372 -12.44 -0.62 -35.78
CA ASP A 372 -13.34 0.52 -35.92
C ASP A 372 -13.22 1.48 -34.73
N SER A 373 -13.96 2.58 -34.75
CA SER A 373 -13.98 3.57 -33.67
C SER A 373 -14.34 2.93 -32.34
N PRO A 374 -13.37 2.84 -31.38
CA PRO A 374 -13.60 2.18 -30.10
C PRO A 374 -14.73 2.83 -29.30
N THR A 375 -15.50 2.01 -28.62
CA THR A 375 -16.62 2.43 -27.79
C THR A 375 -16.26 2.38 -26.31
N PHE A 376 -16.71 3.42 -25.57
CA PHE A 376 -16.48 3.54 -24.13
C PHE A 376 -17.78 3.63 -23.36
N THR A 377 -17.84 3.01 -22.17
CA THR A 377 -18.94 3.13 -21.24
C THR A 377 -18.43 3.13 -19.79
N SER A 378 -19.21 3.65 -18.86
CA SER A 378 -18.88 3.66 -17.45
C SER A 378 -20.03 3.21 -16.55
N GLY A 379 -19.72 2.79 -15.33
CA GLY A 379 -20.72 2.30 -14.38
C GLY A 379 -20.35 2.58 -12.93
N LYS A 380 -21.36 3.06 -12.16
CA LYS A 380 -21.20 3.56 -10.78
C LYS A 380 -21.15 2.49 -9.69
N ASN A 381 -21.45 1.24 -10.00
CA ASN A 381 -21.50 0.18 -9.00
C ASN A 381 -21.43 -1.22 -9.63
N LYS A 382 -21.07 -2.23 -8.82
CA LYS A 382 -20.92 -3.63 -9.25
C LYS A 382 -22.12 -4.19 -10.02
N LYS A 383 -23.36 -3.78 -9.67
CA LYS A 383 -24.57 -4.23 -10.36
C LYS A 383 -24.67 -3.65 -11.78
N THR A 384 -24.32 -2.37 -11.92
CA THR A 384 -24.29 -1.68 -13.21
C THR A 384 -23.15 -2.25 -14.08
N ILE A 385 -21.97 -2.43 -13.53
CA ILE A 385 -20.83 -3.06 -14.21
C ILE A 385 -21.18 -4.46 -14.74
N LYS A 386 -21.76 -5.33 -13.89
CA LYS A 386 -22.21 -6.67 -14.32
C LYS A 386 -23.30 -6.63 -15.40
N LYS A 387 -24.12 -5.58 -15.43
CA LYS A 387 -25.14 -5.39 -16.46
C LYS A 387 -24.51 -4.88 -17.76
N LEU A 388 -23.55 -3.96 -17.64
CA LEU A 388 -22.81 -3.40 -18.76
C LEU A 388 -21.92 -4.46 -19.41
N ALA A 389 -21.23 -5.31 -18.66
CA ALA A 389 -20.41 -6.42 -19.15
C ALA A 389 -21.17 -7.48 -19.99
N LYS A 390 -22.43 -7.23 -20.33
CA LYS A 390 -23.27 -8.02 -21.24
C LYS A 390 -23.76 -7.18 -22.43
N LYS A 391 -23.17 -6.03 -22.66
CA LYS A 391 -23.48 -5.14 -23.75
C LYS A 391 -22.27 -5.04 -24.68
N ASP A 392 -22.56 -4.67 -25.91
CA ASP A 392 -21.53 -4.43 -26.92
C ASP A 392 -20.84 -3.08 -26.66
N PHE A 393 -19.58 -3.13 -26.24
CA PHE A 393 -18.67 -2.01 -26.04
C PHE A 393 -17.24 -2.56 -25.95
N ASP A 394 -16.25 -1.72 -26.20
CA ASP A 394 -14.84 -2.10 -26.18
C ASP A 394 -14.18 -1.80 -24.83
N PHE A 395 -14.51 -0.66 -24.21
CA PHE A 395 -13.94 -0.26 -22.94
C PHE A 395 -14.99 0.10 -21.89
N LEU A 396 -14.80 -0.41 -20.67
CA LEU A 396 -15.68 -0.16 -19.53
C LEU A 396 -14.89 0.40 -18.36
N TYR A 397 -15.35 1.52 -17.81
CA TYR A 397 -14.78 2.09 -16.60
C TYR A 397 -15.67 1.84 -15.38
N ASP A 398 -15.08 1.33 -14.31
CA ASP A 398 -15.74 1.20 -13.00
C ASP A 398 -15.52 2.48 -12.19
N GLU A 399 -16.52 3.35 -12.17
CA GLU A 399 -16.49 4.64 -11.47
C GLU A 399 -16.35 4.49 -9.95
N LYS A 400 -16.58 3.32 -9.37
CA LYS A 400 -16.39 3.07 -7.94
C LYS A 400 -14.96 2.62 -7.61
N LYS A 401 -14.34 1.82 -8.49
CA LYS A 401 -13.05 1.18 -8.23
C LYS A 401 -11.90 1.75 -9.06
N GLY A 402 -12.18 2.65 -9.98
CA GLY A 402 -11.19 3.22 -10.90
C GLY A 402 -10.66 2.24 -11.95
N GLY A 403 -11.23 1.05 -12.05
CA GLY A 403 -10.77 0.05 -13.01
C GLY A 403 -11.25 0.32 -14.43
N LEU A 404 -10.34 0.38 -15.41
CA LEU A 404 -10.64 0.45 -16.83
C LEU A 404 -10.43 -0.93 -17.45
N TYR A 405 -11.47 -1.46 -18.09
CA TYR A 405 -11.50 -2.82 -18.64
C TYR A 405 -11.62 -2.80 -20.14
N PHE A 406 -10.93 -3.72 -20.80
CA PHE A 406 -11.11 -4.05 -22.23
C PHE A 406 -12.06 -5.25 -22.34
N ASN A 407 -13.05 -5.16 -23.20
CA ASN A 407 -14.04 -6.20 -23.47
C ASN A 407 -13.79 -6.79 -24.86
N GLU A 408 -13.15 -7.95 -24.91
CA GLU A 408 -12.74 -8.58 -26.17
C GLU A 408 -13.92 -9.29 -26.87
N ASN A 409 -14.94 -9.72 -26.14
CA ASN A 409 -16.03 -10.55 -26.65
C ASN A 409 -17.37 -9.83 -26.84
N GLY A 410 -17.38 -8.49 -26.80
CA GLY A 410 -18.54 -7.66 -27.08
C GLY A 410 -19.70 -7.93 -26.12
N SER A 411 -20.85 -8.35 -26.64
CA SER A 411 -22.07 -8.58 -25.84
C SER A 411 -22.12 -9.93 -25.11
N ASP A 412 -21.12 -10.79 -25.26
CA ASP A 412 -21.05 -12.07 -24.59
C ASP A 412 -20.76 -11.91 -23.08
N LYS A 413 -21.00 -12.97 -22.31
CA LYS A 413 -20.83 -12.91 -20.86
C LYS A 413 -19.34 -12.76 -20.46
N GLY A 414 -19.05 -11.72 -19.69
CA GLY A 414 -17.70 -11.44 -19.22
C GLY A 414 -16.96 -10.50 -20.16
N PHE A 415 -15.65 -10.62 -20.23
CA PHE A 415 -14.76 -9.81 -21.06
C PHE A 415 -13.97 -10.65 -22.10
N GLY A 416 -14.33 -11.92 -22.28
CA GLY A 416 -13.56 -12.83 -23.15
C GLY A 416 -12.13 -13.05 -22.65
N GLU A 417 -11.18 -12.92 -23.56
CA GLU A 417 -9.75 -12.89 -23.24
C GLU A 417 -9.28 -11.50 -22.79
N GLY A 418 -10.18 -10.51 -22.71
CA GLY A 418 -9.95 -9.17 -22.20
C GLY A 418 -10.00 -9.12 -20.67
N GLY A 419 -10.12 -7.92 -20.10
CA GLY A 419 -10.21 -7.63 -18.69
C GLY A 419 -9.55 -6.32 -18.32
N ILE A 420 -9.05 -6.17 -17.09
CA ILE A 420 -8.54 -4.90 -16.62
C ILE A 420 -7.25 -4.49 -17.34
N ILE A 421 -7.21 -3.24 -17.83
CA ILE A 421 -6.07 -2.66 -18.54
C ILE A 421 -5.41 -1.52 -17.77
N ALA A 422 -6.19 -0.79 -16.95
CA ALA A 422 -5.67 0.28 -16.12
C ALA A 422 -6.47 0.39 -14.82
N ILE A 423 -5.82 0.91 -13.79
CA ILE A 423 -6.43 1.26 -12.50
C ILE A 423 -6.11 2.73 -12.24
N LEU A 424 -7.13 3.58 -12.26
CA LEU A 424 -7.01 4.99 -11.92
C LEU A 424 -7.25 5.14 -10.41
N LYS A 425 -6.20 5.44 -9.65
CA LYS A 425 -6.30 5.57 -8.20
C LYS A 425 -7.22 6.74 -7.82
N GLY A 426 -8.03 6.53 -6.78
CA GLY A 426 -9.04 7.51 -6.37
C GLY A 426 -10.30 7.51 -7.24
N ALA A 427 -10.40 6.57 -8.19
CA ALA A 427 -11.57 6.43 -9.08
C ALA A 427 -12.08 7.78 -9.62
N PRO A 428 -11.22 8.61 -10.25
CA PRO A 428 -11.62 9.92 -10.76
C PRO A 428 -12.74 9.78 -11.79
N GLU A 429 -13.52 10.82 -11.99
CA GLU A 429 -14.52 10.83 -13.06
C GLU A 429 -13.82 10.69 -14.41
N LEU A 430 -14.15 9.63 -15.15
CA LEU A 430 -13.62 9.36 -16.48
C LEU A 430 -14.74 9.36 -17.50
N THR A 431 -14.63 10.21 -18.51
CA THR A 431 -15.56 10.33 -19.62
C THR A 431 -14.91 9.96 -20.94
N SER A 432 -15.68 9.80 -21.99
CA SER A 432 -15.12 9.59 -23.33
C SER A 432 -14.23 10.75 -23.80
N GLY A 433 -14.40 11.95 -23.24
CA GLY A 433 -13.56 13.11 -23.54
C GLY A 433 -12.17 13.06 -22.89
N ASN A 434 -11.95 12.12 -21.98
CA ASN A 434 -10.66 11.88 -21.32
C ASN A 434 -9.90 10.70 -21.93
N ILE A 435 -10.41 10.13 -23.01
CA ILE A 435 -9.78 8.97 -23.67
C ILE A 435 -9.58 9.33 -25.14
N ASP A 436 -8.35 9.20 -25.58
CA ASP A 436 -7.97 9.31 -26.99
C ASP A 436 -7.55 7.93 -27.52
N PHE A 437 -8.18 7.51 -28.59
CA PHE A 437 -7.88 6.26 -29.25
C PHE A 437 -7.00 6.53 -30.47
N ILE A 438 -5.77 6.02 -30.47
CA ILE A 438 -4.75 6.24 -31.48
C ILE A 438 -4.41 4.96 -32.25
#